data_bac45b4907b4a9d710105e4333732f1e
#
_entry.id   bac45b4907b4a9d710105e4333732f1e
#
_cell.length_a   1.000
_cell.length_b   1.000
_cell.length_c   1.000
_cell.angle_alpha   90.00
_cell.angle_beta   90.00
_cell.angle_gamma   90.00
#
_symmetry.space_group_name_H-M   'P 1'
#
loop_
_entity.id
_entity.type
_entity.pdbx_description
1 polymer ?
#
loop_
_entity_poly.entity_id
_entity_poly.type
_entity_poly.pdbx_seq_one_letter_code
_entity_poly.pdbx_strand_id
1 'polypeptide(L)'
;MQFIVSQARKEGMISTGIDLFLAALPAVFIVVGYVSFSEPWRLDDEMINYIASGILIAFICVSAFFRLQALRKISALSDIKAATLYRNCIIICVCFFALALVLNYLYPREPDVDGGQSDNPFAAIFGLALFVGVIYIIVAWFRINFSLARVSGVSTFRTYVWLCVGLFVLNILCNAAILAIAISEPRTEQVSALAIAVVMLKLLLPFAALIITGIVHLLAWSKIERINTEV
;
A
#
# COMPACT_ATOMS: atom_id res chain seq x y z
N MET A 1 -15.99 27.59 -8.55
CA MET A 1 -14.84 26.74 -8.93
C MET A 1 -13.79 26.65 -7.83
N GLN A 2 -13.20 27.75 -7.35
CA GLN A 2 -12.15 27.75 -6.29
C GLN A 2 -12.56 27.01 -5.01
N PHE A 3 -13.82 27.11 -4.57
CA PHE A 3 -14.33 26.41 -3.40
C PHE A 3 -14.25 24.88 -3.56
N ILE A 4 -14.63 24.35 -4.73
CA ILE A 4 -14.60 22.91 -5.01
C ILE A 4 -13.15 22.41 -5.06
N VAL A 5 -12.23 23.17 -5.65
CA VAL A 5 -10.79 22.84 -5.68
C VAL A 5 -10.21 22.81 -4.27
N SER A 6 -10.56 23.81 -3.43
CA SER A 6 -10.13 23.85 -2.03
C SER A 6 -10.63 22.64 -1.23
N GLN A 7 -11.88 22.23 -1.45
CA GLN A 7 -12.42 21.01 -0.81
C GLN A 7 -11.72 19.75 -1.30
N ALA A 8 -11.54 19.57 -2.62
CA ALA A 8 -10.84 18.42 -3.18
C ALA A 8 -9.41 18.31 -2.63
N ARG A 9 -8.70 19.43 -2.52
CA ARG A 9 -7.38 19.50 -1.90
C ARG A 9 -7.41 19.02 -0.45
N LYS A 10 -8.31 19.55 0.38
CA LYS A 10 -8.45 19.14 1.79
C LYS A 10 -8.73 17.64 1.92
N GLU A 11 -9.65 17.12 1.15
CA GLU A 11 -9.99 15.69 1.19
C GLU A 11 -8.83 14.78 0.73
N GLY A 12 -8.11 15.18 -0.32
CA GLY A 12 -6.90 14.48 -0.76
C GLY A 12 -5.79 14.50 0.30
N MET A 13 -5.60 15.64 0.99
CA MET A 13 -4.65 15.75 2.10
C MET A 13 -5.06 14.88 3.29
N ILE A 14 -6.35 14.86 3.66
CA ILE A 14 -6.87 14.02 4.76
C ILE A 14 -6.63 12.55 4.43
N SER A 15 -7.01 12.08 3.24
CA SER A 15 -6.76 10.71 2.81
C SER A 15 -5.27 10.36 2.91
N THR A 16 -4.39 11.19 2.35
CA THR A 16 -2.95 10.93 2.36
C THR A 16 -2.35 11.00 3.77
N GLY A 17 -2.87 11.88 4.64
CA GLY A 17 -2.51 11.93 6.05
C GLY A 17 -2.87 10.65 6.80
N ILE A 18 -4.06 10.09 6.53
CA ILE A 18 -4.48 8.80 7.08
C ILE A 18 -3.55 7.68 6.59
N ASP A 19 -3.22 7.64 5.30
CA ASP A 19 -2.30 6.64 4.74
C ASP A 19 -0.91 6.74 5.38
N LEU A 20 -0.40 7.94 5.61
CA LEU A 20 0.86 8.18 6.34
C LEU A 20 0.80 7.68 7.78
N PHE A 21 -0.31 7.95 8.46
CA PHE A 21 -0.53 7.45 9.82
C PHE A 21 -0.54 5.92 9.83
N LEU A 22 -1.27 5.28 8.92
CA LEU A 22 -1.31 3.83 8.77
C LEU A 22 0.08 3.24 8.46
N ALA A 23 0.88 3.94 7.64
CA ALA A 23 2.24 3.53 7.33
C ALA A 23 3.19 3.61 8.55
N ALA A 24 2.93 4.52 9.49
CA ALA A 24 3.71 4.67 10.73
C ALA A 24 3.31 3.68 11.83
N LEU A 25 2.07 3.17 11.81
CA LEU A 25 1.55 2.27 12.85
C LEU A 25 2.44 1.03 13.11
N PRO A 26 2.93 0.29 12.10
CA PRO A 26 3.79 -0.86 12.35
C PRO A 26 5.06 -0.50 13.11
N ALA A 27 5.66 0.66 12.81
CA ALA A 27 6.85 1.13 13.55
C ALA A 27 6.51 1.43 15.02
N VAL A 28 5.35 2.05 15.26
CA VAL A 28 4.86 2.31 16.63
C VAL A 28 4.60 1.00 17.37
N PHE A 29 3.98 0.01 16.74
CA PHE A 29 3.73 -1.30 17.35
C PHE A 29 5.02 -2.05 17.66
N ILE A 30 6.04 -1.98 16.81
CA ILE A 30 7.35 -2.58 17.09
C ILE A 30 7.98 -1.93 18.34
N VAL A 31 7.96 -0.60 18.43
CA VAL A 31 8.52 0.13 19.57
C VAL A 31 7.72 -0.14 20.85
N VAL A 32 6.40 -0.06 20.78
CA VAL A 32 5.53 -0.33 21.94
C VAL A 32 5.62 -1.79 22.36
N GLY A 33 5.62 -2.74 21.43
CA GLY A 33 5.82 -4.16 21.71
C GLY A 33 7.13 -4.41 22.42
N TYR A 34 8.24 -3.83 21.96
CA TYR A 34 9.55 -3.98 22.59
C TYR A 34 9.57 -3.43 24.03
N VAL A 35 8.86 -2.33 24.30
CA VAL A 35 8.77 -1.72 25.63
C VAL A 35 7.79 -2.51 26.55
N SER A 36 6.74 -3.11 25.97
CA SER A 36 5.70 -3.82 26.74
C SER A 36 6.05 -5.27 27.09
N PHE A 37 7.12 -5.84 26.51
CA PHE A 37 7.57 -7.20 26.87
C PHE A 37 8.07 -7.33 28.32
N SER A 38 8.16 -6.23 29.07
CA SER A 38 8.56 -6.23 30.48
C SER A 38 7.40 -6.37 31.47
N GLU A 39 6.13 -6.37 31.02
CA GLU A 39 4.98 -6.49 31.94
C GLU A 39 3.91 -7.47 31.42
N PRO A 40 3.31 -8.31 32.30
CA PRO A 40 2.38 -9.37 31.91
C PRO A 40 0.93 -8.85 31.76
N TRP A 41 0.64 -7.95 30.86
CA TRP A 41 -0.73 -7.66 30.45
C TRP A 41 -1.16 -8.71 29.41
N ARG A 42 -1.66 -9.87 29.90
CA ARG A 42 -2.28 -10.89 29.06
C ARG A 42 -3.67 -10.43 28.61
N LEU A 43 -3.72 -9.54 27.64
CA LEU A 43 -4.89 -9.47 26.78
C LEU A 43 -4.80 -10.68 25.81
N ASP A 44 -5.94 -11.33 25.62
CA ASP A 44 -6.06 -12.47 24.70
C ASP A 44 -5.57 -12.05 23.31
N ASP A 45 -4.48 -12.67 22.82
CA ASP A 45 -3.81 -12.27 21.57
C ASP A 45 -4.77 -12.25 20.38
N GLU A 46 -5.78 -13.13 20.36
CA GLU A 46 -6.81 -13.16 19.33
C GLU A 46 -7.68 -11.91 19.36
N MET A 47 -8.13 -11.48 20.54
CA MET A 47 -8.98 -10.30 20.70
C MET A 47 -8.25 -9.02 20.29
N ILE A 48 -6.96 -8.89 20.64
CA ILE A 48 -6.11 -7.76 20.20
C ILE A 48 -6.03 -7.73 18.68
N ASN A 49 -5.79 -8.86 18.04
CA ASN A 49 -5.68 -8.98 16.60
C ASN A 49 -6.99 -8.61 15.89
N TYR A 50 -8.15 -9.01 16.41
CA TYR A 50 -9.45 -8.63 15.84
C TYR A 50 -9.72 -7.14 15.97
N ILE A 51 -9.44 -6.53 17.13
CA ILE A 51 -9.62 -5.09 17.35
C ILE A 51 -8.67 -4.30 16.45
N ALA A 52 -7.39 -4.65 16.40
CA ALA A 52 -6.39 -3.99 15.55
C ALA A 52 -6.75 -4.08 14.07
N SER A 53 -7.19 -5.25 13.61
CA SER A 53 -7.65 -5.46 12.24
C SER A 53 -8.90 -4.63 11.92
N GLY A 54 -9.86 -4.56 12.82
CA GLY A 54 -11.07 -3.75 12.69
C GLY A 54 -10.74 -2.25 12.56
N ILE A 55 -9.87 -1.75 13.42
CA ILE A 55 -9.39 -0.36 13.38
C ILE A 55 -8.67 -0.08 12.06
N LEU A 56 -7.77 -0.95 11.62
CA LEU A 56 -7.04 -0.82 10.37
C LEU A 56 -7.99 -0.73 9.17
N ILE A 57 -8.96 -1.64 9.09
CA ILE A 57 -9.98 -1.64 8.03
C ILE A 57 -10.79 -0.35 8.05
N ALA A 58 -11.19 0.15 9.22
CA ALA A 58 -11.93 1.40 9.35
C ALA A 58 -11.12 2.59 8.80
N PHE A 59 -9.83 2.71 9.16
CA PHE A 59 -8.96 3.76 8.63
C PHE A 59 -8.77 3.66 7.10
N ILE A 60 -8.59 2.45 6.56
CA ILE A 60 -8.50 2.23 5.11
C ILE A 60 -9.79 2.68 4.40
N CYS A 61 -10.96 2.33 4.94
CA CYS A 61 -12.25 2.75 4.39
C CYS A 61 -12.42 4.27 4.41
N VAL A 62 -12.05 4.93 5.52
CA VAL A 62 -12.12 6.38 5.66
C VAL A 62 -11.16 7.07 4.68
N SER A 63 -9.93 6.59 4.55
CA SER A 63 -8.96 7.10 3.58
C SER A 63 -9.50 6.96 2.14
N ALA A 64 -9.98 5.77 1.79
CA ALA A 64 -10.55 5.51 0.47
C ALA A 64 -11.76 6.41 0.16
N PHE A 65 -12.62 6.66 1.14
CA PHE A 65 -13.77 7.56 1.01
C PHE A 65 -13.32 8.98 0.69
N PHE A 66 -12.42 9.58 1.49
CA PHE A 66 -11.94 10.94 1.25
C PHE A 66 -11.21 11.06 -0.10
N ARG A 67 -10.42 10.07 -0.48
CA ARG A 67 -9.75 10.05 -1.78
C ARG A 67 -10.73 9.99 -2.93
N LEU A 68 -11.76 9.16 -2.82
CA LEU A 68 -12.82 9.07 -3.84
C LEU A 68 -13.59 10.40 -3.97
N GLN A 69 -13.90 11.07 -2.84
CA GLN A 69 -14.56 12.37 -2.86
C GLN A 69 -13.69 13.44 -3.52
N ALA A 70 -12.41 13.50 -3.17
CA ALA A 70 -11.45 14.42 -3.80
C ALA A 70 -11.39 14.20 -5.32
N LEU A 71 -11.25 12.95 -5.75
CA LEU A 71 -11.18 12.60 -7.17
C LEU A 71 -12.50 12.87 -7.92
N ARG A 72 -13.67 12.68 -7.27
CA ARG A 72 -14.97 13.03 -7.85
C ARG A 72 -15.08 14.52 -8.13
N LYS A 73 -14.66 15.35 -7.18
CA LYS A 73 -14.67 16.82 -7.33
C LYS A 73 -13.76 17.29 -8.45
N ILE A 74 -12.54 16.71 -8.55
CA ILE A 74 -11.62 17.03 -9.65
C ILE A 74 -12.18 16.53 -10.98
N SER A 75 -12.71 15.32 -11.05
CA SER A 75 -13.30 14.76 -12.27
C SER A 75 -14.57 15.51 -12.73
N ALA A 76 -15.27 16.17 -11.82
CA ALA A 76 -16.42 17.02 -12.17
C ALA A 76 -15.99 18.37 -12.76
N LEU A 77 -14.76 18.82 -12.50
CA LEU A 77 -14.20 20.07 -13.02
C LEU A 77 -13.37 19.88 -14.28
N SER A 78 -12.98 18.64 -14.57
CA SER A 78 -12.10 18.28 -15.68
C SER A 78 -12.56 16.97 -16.30
N ASP A 79 -12.30 16.76 -17.60
CA ASP A 79 -12.71 15.54 -18.32
C ASP A 79 -11.81 14.32 -18.03
N ILE A 80 -11.40 14.13 -16.77
CA ILE A 80 -10.59 12.97 -16.36
C ILE A 80 -11.43 11.90 -15.68
N LYS A 81 -11.16 10.64 -16.01
CA LYS A 81 -11.84 9.47 -15.43
C LYS A 81 -11.20 8.97 -14.11
N ALA A 82 -10.50 9.85 -13.37
CA ALA A 82 -9.74 9.46 -12.17
C ALA A 82 -10.64 8.85 -11.09
N ALA A 83 -11.81 9.43 -10.83
CA ALA A 83 -12.77 8.91 -9.86
C ALA A 83 -13.31 7.53 -10.25
N THR A 84 -13.59 7.31 -11.54
CA THR A 84 -14.06 6.01 -12.06
C THR A 84 -12.96 4.95 -11.93
N LEU A 85 -11.73 5.27 -12.31
CA LEU A 85 -10.60 4.36 -12.18
C LEU A 85 -10.39 3.96 -10.71
N TYR A 86 -10.41 4.94 -9.80
CA TYR A 86 -10.23 4.67 -8.38
C TYR A 86 -11.36 3.82 -7.79
N ARG A 87 -12.62 4.13 -8.14
CA ARG A 87 -13.77 3.31 -7.75
C ARG A 87 -13.65 1.87 -8.23
N ASN A 88 -13.21 1.66 -9.46
CA ASN A 88 -12.99 0.32 -9.98
C ASN A 88 -11.89 -0.44 -9.22
N CYS A 89 -10.81 0.25 -8.83
CA CYS A 89 -9.79 -0.35 -7.96
C CYS A 89 -10.37 -0.81 -6.62
N ILE A 90 -11.21 0.02 -5.97
CA ILE A 90 -11.89 -0.36 -4.72
C ILE A 90 -12.75 -1.60 -4.93
N ILE A 91 -13.57 -1.63 -5.99
CA ILE A 91 -14.45 -2.78 -6.30
C ILE A 91 -13.60 -4.04 -6.49
N ILE A 92 -12.52 -3.97 -7.25
CA ILE A 92 -11.62 -5.11 -7.48
C ILE A 92 -11.04 -5.60 -6.15
N CYS A 93 -10.54 -4.71 -5.28
CA CYS A 93 -10.01 -5.09 -3.97
C CYS A 93 -11.07 -5.77 -3.10
N VAL A 94 -12.29 -5.22 -3.04
CA VAL A 94 -13.39 -5.80 -2.26
C VAL A 94 -13.80 -7.18 -2.81
N CYS A 95 -13.89 -7.34 -4.13
CA CYS A 95 -14.21 -8.62 -4.76
C CYS A 95 -13.15 -9.69 -4.47
N PHE A 96 -11.87 -9.33 -4.56
CA PHE A 96 -10.79 -10.28 -4.23
C PHE A 96 -10.76 -10.64 -2.75
N PHE A 97 -11.00 -9.67 -1.87
CA PHE A 97 -11.08 -9.93 -0.43
C PHE A 97 -12.25 -10.87 -0.10
N ALA A 98 -13.44 -10.59 -0.65
CA ALA A 98 -14.62 -11.44 -0.45
C ALA A 98 -14.38 -12.86 -1.00
N LEU A 99 -13.78 -12.97 -2.20
CA LEU A 99 -13.46 -14.28 -2.79
C LEU A 99 -12.43 -15.04 -1.97
N ALA A 100 -11.40 -14.36 -1.46
CA ALA A 100 -10.42 -14.98 -0.57
C ALA A 100 -11.05 -15.52 0.72
N LEU A 101 -12.00 -14.78 1.32
CA LEU A 101 -12.75 -15.25 2.49
C LEU A 101 -13.59 -16.49 2.16
N VAL A 102 -14.30 -16.49 1.03
CA VAL A 102 -15.09 -17.63 0.59
C VAL A 102 -14.23 -18.85 0.33
N LEU A 103 -13.10 -18.68 -0.36
CA LEU A 103 -12.17 -19.77 -0.61
C LEU A 103 -11.56 -20.34 0.68
N ASN A 104 -11.21 -19.47 1.63
CA ASN A 104 -10.68 -19.91 2.92
C ASN A 104 -11.74 -20.66 3.75
N TYR A 105 -13.02 -20.28 3.62
CA TYR A 105 -14.13 -20.98 4.27
C TYR A 105 -14.44 -22.34 3.63
N LEU A 106 -14.42 -22.41 2.31
CA LEU A 106 -14.73 -23.65 1.57
C LEU A 106 -13.57 -24.67 1.59
N TYR A 107 -12.34 -24.16 1.64
CA TYR A 107 -11.10 -24.95 1.66
C TYR A 107 -10.24 -24.54 2.84
N PRO A 108 -10.66 -24.82 4.08
CA PRO A 108 -9.85 -24.53 5.26
C PRO A 108 -8.51 -25.29 5.11
N ARG A 109 -7.42 -24.57 5.35
CA ARG A 109 -6.09 -25.21 5.38
C ARG A 109 -6.05 -26.15 6.56
N GLU A 110 -6.03 -27.45 6.31
CA GLU A 110 -5.64 -28.39 7.32
C GLU A 110 -4.15 -28.16 7.66
N PRO A 111 -3.77 -28.14 8.96
CA PRO A 111 -2.37 -28.08 9.32
C PRO A 111 -1.69 -29.32 8.74
N ASP A 112 -0.79 -29.11 7.77
CA ASP A 112 -0.05 -30.15 7.07
C ASP A 112 0.70 -31.03 8.06
N VAL A 113 0.25 -32.27 8.24
CA VAL A 113 0.97 -33.31 8.96
C VAL A 113 2.04 -33.96 8.05
N ASP A 114 1.94 -33.85 6.72
CA ASP A 114 2.79 -34.58 5.76
C ASP A 114 3.28 -33.74 4.57
N GLY A 115 3.46 -32.45 4.64
CA GLY A 115 4.14 -31.68 3.58
C GLY A 115 3.57 -31.78 2.15
N GLY A 116 2.38 -32.38 2.00
CA GLY A 116 1.68 -32.50 0.73
C GLY A 116 0.98 -31.18 0.40
N GLN A 117 1.40 -30.51 -0.67
CA GLN A 117 0.65 -29.39 -1.24
C GLN A 117 -0.76 -29.89 -1.57
N SER A 118 -1.77 -29.36 -0.86
CA SER A 118 -3.16 -29.60 -1.28
C SER A 118 -3.32 -28.92 -2.65
N ASP A 119 -3.43 -29.73 -3.71
CA ASP A 119 -3.70 -29.28 -5.08
C ASP A 119 -5.12 -28.72 -5.15
N ASN A 120 -5.29 -27.48 -4.63
CA ASN A 120 -6.55 -26.75 -4.82
C ASN A 120 -6.61 -26.25 -6.28
N PRO A 121 -7.42 -26.85 -7.15
CA PRO A 121 -7.48 -26.48 -8.56
C PRO A 121 -7.89 -25.02 -8.79
N PHE A 122 -8.58 -24.42 -7.81
CA PHE A 122 -8.99 -23.03 -7.87
C PHE A 122 -7.87 -22.05 -7.47
N ALA A 123 -6.81 -22.51 -6.79
CA ALA A 123 -5.71 -21.65 -6.37
C ALA A 123 -4.97 -21.02 -7.55
N ALA A 124 -4.76 -21.78 -8.62
CA ALA A 124 -4.10 -21.29 -9.84
C ALA A 124 -4.96 -20.26 -10.57
N ILE A 125 -6.26 -20.52 -10.71
CA ILE A 125 -7.21 -19.57 -11.35
C ILE A 125 -7.33 -18.30 -10.53
N PHE A 126 -7.45 -18.42 -9.20
CA PHE A 126 -7.49 -17.29 -8.30
C PHE A 126 -6.19 -16.48 -8.35
N GLY A 127 -5.03 -17.14 -8.36
CA GLY A 127 -3.73 -16.50 -8.49
C GLY A 127 -3.60 -15.71 -9.79
N LEU A 128 -4.04 -16.28 -10.93
CA LEU A 128 -4.05 -15.58 -12.22
C LEU A 128 -4.99 -14.37 -12.21
N ALA A 129 -6.20 -14.52 -11.69
CA ALA A 129 -7.15 -13.42 -11.57
C ALA A 129 -6.62 -12.29 -10.68
N LEU A 130 -6.01 -12.64 -9.54
CA LEU A 130 -5.37 -11.69 -8.64
C LEU A 130 -4.21 -10.95 -9.33
N PHE A 131 -3.38 -11.66 -10.09
CA PHE A 131 -2.28 -11.07 -10.86
C PHE A 131 -2.80 -10.02 -11.87
N VAL A 132 -3.83 -10.36 -12.65
CA VAL A 132 -4.48 -9.41 -13.59
C VAL A 132 -5.08 -8.22 -12.84
N GLY A 133 -5.74 -8.45 -11.71
CA GLY A 133 -6.29 -7.39 -10.87
C GLY A 133 -5.22 -6.43 -10.34
N VAL A 134 -4.09 -6.95 -9.88
CA VAL A 134 -2.94 -6.15 -9.43
C VAL A 134 -2.37 -5.30 -10.57
N ILE A 135 -2.20 -5.87 -11.77
CA ILE A 135 -1.76 -5.10 -12.94
C ILE A 135 -2.73 -3.96 -13.24
N TYR A 136 -4.04 -4.24 -13.23
CA TYR A 136 -5.05 -3.20 -13.44
C TYR A 136 -4.93 -2.08 -12.42
N ILE A 137 -4.78 -2.39 -11.13
CA ILE A 137 -4.64 -1.41 -10.05
C ILE A 137 -3.39 -0.55 -10.26
N ILE A 138 -2.26 -1.16 -10.61
CA ILE A 138 -1.01 -0.45 -10.91
C ILE A 138 -1.22 0.53 -12.07
N VAL A 139 -1.78 0.07 -13.19
CA VAL A 139 -2.03 0.91 -14.36
C VAL A 139 -3.01 2.05 -14.04
N ALA A 140 -4.08 1.77 -13.30
CA ALA A 140 -5.04 2.77 -12.87
C ALA A 140 -4.39 3.81 -11.95
N TRP A 141 -3.54 3.38 -11.01
CA TRP A 141 -2.80 4.27 -10.12
C TRP A 141 -1.86 5.21 -10.88
N PHE A 142 -1.12 4.71 -11.88
CA PHE A 142 -0.32 5.54 -12.78
C PHE A 142 -1.20 6.58 -13.50
N ARG A 143 -2.28 6.13 -14.13
CA ARG A 143 -3.21 7.00 -14.88
C ARG A 143 -3.80 8.10 -14.00
N ILE A 144 -4.23 7.78 -12.78
CA ILE A 144 -4.78 8.76 -11.83
C ILE A 144 -3.75 9.85 -11.52
N ASN A 145 -2.54 9.48 -11.11
CA ASN A 145 -1.52 10.44 -10.70
C ASN A 145 -1.01 11.29 -11.88
N PHE A 146 -0.83 10.70 -13.06
CA PHE A 146 -0.46 11.47 -14.25
C PHE A 146 -1.58 12.40 -14.72
N SER A 147 -2.84 11.98 -14.63
CA SER A 147 -3.99 12.84 -14.92
C SER A 147 -4.10 13.98 -13.94
N LEU A 148 -3.92 13.74 -12.63
CA LEU A 148 -3.87 14.78 -11.61
C LEU A 148 -2.76 15.79 -11.89
N ALA A 149 -1.54 15.31 -12.23
CA ALA A 149 -0.44 16.19 -12.60
C ALA A 149 -0.76 17.08 -13.80
N ARG A 150 -1.48 16.54 -14.79
CA ARG A 150 -1.86 17.26 -16.00
C ARG A 150 -2.88 18.35 -15.71
N VAL A 151 -4.00 18.01 -15.04
CA VAL A 151 -5.10 18.95 -14.83
C VAL A 151 -4.82 19.97 -13.75
N SER A 152 -4.03 19.64 -12.72
CA SER A 152 -3.64 20.58 -11.65
C SER A 152 -2.39 21.39 -11.98
N GLY A 153 -1.60 21.00 -12.98
CA GLY A 153 -0.28 21.59 -13.25
C GLY A 153 0.78 21.26 -12.19
N VAL A 154 0.48 20.39 -11.21
CA VAL A 154 1.37 20.06 -10.10
C VAL A 154 2.27 18.88 -10.48
N SER A 155 3.52 19.18 -10.86
CA SER A 155 4.50 18.14 -11.27
C SER A 155 4.84 17.16 -10.13
N THR A 156 4.63 17.52 -8.88
CA THR A 156 4.91 16.69 -7.70
C THR A 156 4.17 15.34 -7.74
N PHE A 157 2.99 15.24 -8.40
CA PHE A 157 2.33 13.94 -8.61
C PHE A 157 3.15 13.00 -9.51
N ARG A 158 3.85 13.54 -10.53
CA ARG A 158 4.76 12.73 -11.35
C ARG A 158 6.00 12.30 -10.56
N THR A 159 6.56 13.23 -9.78
CA THR A 159 7.70 12.92 -8.88
C THR A 159 7.34 11.81 -7.90
N TYR A 160 6.14 11.86 -7.31
CA TYR A 160 5.63 10.81 -6.43
C TYR A 160 5.61 9.45 -7.13
N VAL A 161 5.10 9.37 -8.36
CA VAL A 161 5.06 8.12 -9.13
C VAL A 161 6.46 7.58 -9.39
N TRP A 162 7.37 8.40 -9.88
CA TRP A 162 8.74 7.96 -10.17
C TRP A 162 9.51 7.58 -8.91
N LEU A 163 9.25 8.25 -7.80
CA LEU A 163 9.82 7.89 -6.50
C LEU A 163 9.34 6.49 -6.07
N CYS A 164 8.04 6.20 -6.19
CA CYS A 164 7.51 4.87 -5.88
C CYS A 164 8.14 3.78 -6.77
N VAL A 165 8.29 4.05 -8.07
CA VAL A 165 8.94 3.12 -9.00
C VAL A 165 10.41 2.90 -8.62
N GLY A 166 11.14 3.97 -8.31
CA GLY A 166 12.55 3.89 -7.92
C GLY A 166 12.74 3.07 -6.63
N LEU A 167 11.89 3.30 -5.63
CA LEU A 167 11.93 2.55 -4.36
C LEU A 167 11.53 1.07 -4.55
N PHE A 168 10.59 0.79 -5.45
CA PHE A 168 10.23 -0.58 -5.81
C PHE A 168 11.40 -1.32 -6.48
N VAL A 169 12.07 -0.67 -7.44
CA VAL A 169 13.27 -1.23 -8.09
C VAL A 169 14.38 -1.45 -7.06
N LEU A 170 14.61 -0.49 -6.16
CA LEU A 170 15.60 -0.63 -5.10
C LEU A 170 15.29 -1.84 -4.19
N ASN A 171 14.02 -2.07 -3.86
CA ASN A 171 13.60 -3.24 -3.08
C ASN A 171 13.90 -4.56 -3.83
N ILE A 172 13.66 -4.62 -5.14
CA ILE A 172 14.01 -5.78 -5.97
C ILE A 172 15.53 -6.02 -5.94
N LEU A 173 16.33 -4.97 -6.10
CA LEU A 173 17.79 -5.07 -6.06
C LEU A 173 18.29 -5.55 -4.69
N CYS A 174 17.71 -5.08 -3.58
CA CYS A 174 18.03 -5.59 -2.25
C CYS A 174 17.71 -7.09 -2.11
N ASN A 175 16.56 -7.55 -2.64
CA ASN A 175 16.22 -8.97 -2.62
C ASN A 175 17.22 -9.80 -3.45
N ALA A 176 17.59 -9.32 -4.64
CA ALA A 176 18.58 -9.98 -5.49
C ALA A 176 19.96 -10.05 -4.82
N ALA A 177 20.38 -8.96 -4.14
CA ALA A 177 21.63 -8.92 -3.39
C ALA A 177 21.64 -9.92 -2.22
N ILE A 178 20.54 -10.04 -1.46
CA ILE A 178 20.42 -11.02 -0.38
C ILE A 178 20.53 -12.44 -0.94
N LEU A 179 19.85 -12.72 -2.05
CA LEU A 179 19.91 -14.03 -2.70
C LEU A 179 21.34 -14.34 -3.19
N ALA A 180 22.02 -13.39 -3.80
CA ALA A 180 23.40 -13.54 -4.26
C ALA A 180 24.37 -13.82 -3.09
N ILE A 181 24.21 -13.10 -1.97
CA ILE A 181 25.02 -13.33 -0.75
C ILE A 181 24.73 -14.76 -0.22
N ALA A 182 23.46 -15.14 -0.11
CA ALA A 182 23.08 -16.47 0.39
C ALA A 182 23.62 -17.63 -0.46
N ILE A 183 23.81 -17.40 -1.76
CA ILE A 183 24.41 -18.41 -2.67
C ILE A 183 25.96 -18.42 -2.58
N SER A 184 26.58 -17.26 -2.39
CA SER A 184 28.04 -17.09 -2.47
C SER A 184 28.75 -17.34 -1.15
N GLU A 185 28.08 -17.11 0.00
CA GLU A 185 28.71 -17.34 1.31
C GLU A 185 28.74 -18.85 1.63
N PRO A 186 29.94 -19.42 1.90
CA PRO A 186 30.01 -20.76 2.46
C PRO A 186 29.25 -20.76 3.80
N ARG A 187 28.60 -21.87 4.17
CA ARG A 187 27.85 -22.06 5.43
C ARG A 187 28.79 -21.99 6.66
N THR A 188 29.49 -20.90 6.80
CA THR A 188 30.32 -20.58 7.98
C THR A 188 29.48 -19.86 9.00
N GLU A 189 29.71 -20.10 10.28
CA GLU A 189 28.96 -19.48 11.39
C GLU A 189 29.07 -17.93 11.46
N GLN A 190 29.96 -17.33 10.66
CA GLN A 190 30.19 -15.87 10.64
C GLN A 190 29.39 -15.24 9.50
N VAL A 191 28.32 -14.54 9.85
CA VAL A 191 27.56 -13.70 8.91
C VAL A 191 28.41 -12.49 8.53
N SER A 192 28.60 -12.23 7.24
CA SER A 192 29.40 -11.10 6.78
C SER A 192 28.75 -9.75 7.17
N ALA A 193 29.55 -8.74 7.44
CA ALA A 193 29.06 -7.38 7.74
C ALA A 193 28.20 -6.85 6.57
N LEU A 194 28.52 -7.24 5.33
CA LEU A 194 27.75 -6.88 4.15
C LEU A 194 26.34 -7.50 4.18
N ALA A 195 26.22 -8.77 4.55
CA ALA A 195 24.92 -9.45 4.67
C ALA A 195 24.05 -8.76 5.72
N ILE A 196 24.62 -8.42 6.88
CA ILE A 196 23.90 -7.68 7.93
C ILE A 196 23.44 -6.32 7.41
N ALA A 197 24.29 -5.56 6.73
CA ALA A 197 23.96 -4.24 6.20
C ALA A 197 22.81 -4.31 5.17
N VAL A 198 22.83 -5.28 4.25
CA VAL A 198 21.78 -5.46 3.24
C VAL A 198 20.45 -5.90 3.88
N VAL A 199 20.48 -6.78 4.88
CA VAL A 199 19.27 -7.20 5.62
C VAL A 199 18.68 -6.02 6.38
N MET A 200 19.50 -5.23 7.07
CA MET A 200 19.03 -4.02 7.77
C MET A 200 18.45 -2.99 6.81
N LEU A 201 19.09 -2.75 5.66
CA LEU A 201 18.56 -1.88 4.63
C LEU A 201 17.20 -2.38 4.13
N LYS A 202 17.06 -3.69 3.85
CA LYS A 202 15.80 -4.30 3.42
C LYS A 202 14.69 -4.13 4.47
N LEU A 203 15.03 -4.24 5.75
CA LEU A 203 14.06 -4.07 6.83
C LEU A 203 13.56 -2.63 6.93
N LEU A 204 14.45 -1.66 6.83
CA LEU A 204 14.14 -0.23 6.98
C LEU A 204 13.53 0.40 5.72
N LEU A 205 13.91 -0.11 4.53
CA LEU A 205 13.51 0.46 3.25
C LEU A 205 11.98 0.59 3.07
N PRO A 206 11.13 -0.40 3.39
CA PRO A 206 9.67 -0.26 3.23
C PRO A 206 9.10 0.87 4.09
N PHE A 207 9.55 1.03 5.33
CA PHE A 207 9.08 2.08 6.22
C PHE A 207 9.51 3.47 5.73
N ALA A 208 10.80 3.62 5.39
CA ALA A 208 11.31 4.86 4.82
C ALA A 208 10.57 5.20 3.50
N ALA A 209 10.35 4.22 2.64
CA ALA A 209 9.64 4.39 1.38
C ALA A 209 8.22 4.89 1.59
N LEU A 210 7.45 4.28 2.51
CA LEU A 210 6.09 4.69 2.81
C LEU A 210 6.01 6.12 3.37
N ILE A 211 6.92 6.49 4.27
CA ILE A 211 6.96 7.84 4.85
C ILE A 211 7.33 8.87 3.78
N ILE A 212 8.41 8.64 3.03
CA ILE A 212 8.90 9.58 2.01
C ILE A 212 7.85 9.77 0.91
N THR A 213 7.31 8.67 0.38
CA THR A 213 6.30 8.74 -0.68
C THR A 213 5.01 9.38 -0.19
N GLY A 214 4.59 9.10 1.03
CA GLY A 214 3.43 9.71 1.66
C GLY A 214 3.59 11.23 1.85
N ILE A 215 4.76 11.70 2.31
CA ILE A 215 5.06 13.13 2.43
C ILE A 215 5.03 13.80 1.05
N VAL A 216 5.67 13.21 0.03
CA VAL A 216 5.68 13.77 -1.33
C VAL A 216 4.26 13.82 -1.90
N HIS A 217 3.43 12.80 -1.66
CA HIS A 217 2.04 12.78 -2.08
C HIS A 217 1.19 13.83 -1.35
N LEU A 218 1.40 14.01 -0.04
CA LEU A 218 0.76 15.06 0.75
C LEU A 218 1.11 16.46 0.21
N LEU A 219 2.38 16.69 -0.09
CA LEU A 219 2.85 17.93 -0.73
C LEU A 219 2.24 18.12 -2.13
N ALA A 220 2.03 17.06 -2.89
CA ALA A 220 1.37 17.15 -4.19
C ALA A 220 -0.08 17.65 -4.04
N TRP A 221 -0.85 17.10 -3.09
CA TRP A 221 -2.20 17.56 -2.79
C TRP A 221 -2.24 18.99 -2.27
N SER A 222 -1.30 19.37 -1.41
CA SER A 222 -1.27 20.73 -0.82
C SER A 222 -1.04 21.84 -1.85
N LYS A 223 -0.38 21.52 -2.97
CA LYS A 223 -0.06 22.47 -4.05
C LYS A 223 -1.17 22.66 -5.09
N ILE A 224 -2.30 21.95 -4.98
CA ILE A 224 -3.41 22.14 -5.92
C ILE A 224 -4.11 23.47 -5.60
N GLU A 225 -3.95 24.46 -6.48
CA GLU A 225 -4.58 25.78 -6.36
C GLU A 225 -5.66 25.99 -7.43
N ARG A 226 -5.49 25.38 -8.59
CA ARG A 226 -6.38 25.48 -9.74
C ARG A 226 -6.45 24.17 -10.51
N ILE A 227 -7.50 24.02 -11.29
CA ILE A 227 -7.70 22.89 -12.20
C ILE A 227 -7.91 23.45 -13.60
N ASN A 228 -7.12 23.01 -14.54
CA ASN A 228 -7.28 23.34 -15.95
C ASN A 228 -8.49 22.56 -16.51
N THR A 229 -9.47 23.26 -17.04
CA THR A 229 -10.70 22.70 -17.61
C THR A 229 -10.61 22.44 -19.10
N GLU A 230 -9.52 22.88 -19.75
CA GLU A 230 -9.33 22.83 -21.21
C GLU A 230 -8.32 21.75 -21.64
N VAL A 231 -8.17 20.65 -20.89
CA VAL A 231 -7.19 19.59 -21.22
C VAL A 231 -7.87 18.34 -21.76
#